data_7e68068347d1d82dc068c44e957bfa9a
#
_entry.id   7e68068347d1d82dc068c44e957bfa9a
#
_cell.length_a   1.000
_cell.length_b   1.000
_cell.length_c   1.000
_cell.angle_alpha   90.00
_cell.angle_beta   90.00
_cell.angle_gamma   90.00
#
_symmetry.space_group_name_H-M   'P 1'
#
loop_
_entity.id
_entity.type
_entity.pdbx_description
1 polymer ?
#
loop_
_entity_poly.entity_id
_entity_poly.type
_entity_poly.pdbx_seq_one_letter_code
_entity_poly.pdbx_strand_id
1 'polypeptide(L)'
;MKKIMRNYTFRARGMALSGYALAVALFAFPLDIPEALSFSVPEKLHYDLTWAGIKTGEAVLEAKKNGASIQFISKANSTKLVSVFHRVEDIVVSTLKKENPGGLYDNFVGVPYHYKIRLREGRYRRDKEVMLDHTAKKATYINHLNREKMNFDINESAMDPLSSFYYVRTLPLEVGKSVYVDVFDNKKLYKAEVQVLKREVVETPAGTFNTILIKPIIKSEGIFHKKGDLYIWLTDDSKRIPVLLKTKVSIGSVKATLAGGQY
;
A
#
# COMPACT_ATOMS: atom_id res chain seq x y z
N MET A 1 85.50 7.83 -44.85
CA MET A 1 86.38 6.82 -44.21
C MET A 1 85.47 5.78 -43.58
N LYS A 2 85.30 4.68 -44.24
CA LYS A 2 85.77 3.32 -43.93
C LYS A 2 85.39 2.84 -42.48
N LYS A 3 84.57 1.87 -42.45
CA LYS A 3 84.68 0.41 -42.14
C LYS A 3 83.90 0.11 -40.83
N ILE A 4 83.25 -1.00 -40.53
CA ILE A 4 83.28 -2.42 -40.94
C ILE A 4 82.02 -3.11 -40.54
N MET A 5 81.46 -3.94 -41.39
CA MET A 5 80.41 -4.95 -41.03
C MET A 5 81.01 -6.02 -40.13
N ARG A 6 80.19 -6.52 -39.18
CA ARG A 6 80.45 -7.83 -38.60
C ARG A 6 79.09 -8.53 -38.31
N ASN A 7 78.91 -9.52 -39.16
CA ASN A 7 77.78 -10.51 -39.01
C ASN A 7 78.00 -11.36 -37.77
N TYR A 8 76.97 -11.51 -36.96
CA TYR A 8 76.84 -12.64 -36.08
C TYR A 8 75.49 -13.29 -36.31
N THR A 9 75.54 -14.49 -36.91
CA THR A 9 74.44 -15.44 -36.93
C THR A 9 74.31 -16.03 -35.54
N PHE A 10 73.11 -15.93 -34.95
CA PHE A 10 72.73 -16.68 -33.73
C PHE A 10 71.57 -17.60 -34.01
N ARG A 11 71.89 -18.89 -33.79
CA ARG A 11 70.98 -20.05 -33.95
C ARG A 11 69.75 -19.95 -33.07
N ALA A 12 68.56 -20.15 -33.67
CA ALA A 12 67.28 -20.32 -32.97
C ALA A 12 67.32 -21.62 -32.15
N ARG A 13 67.15 -21.52 -30.86
CA ARG A 13 66.75 -22.62 -30.00
C ARG A 13 65.28 -22.35 -29.60
N GLY A 14 64.41 -23.29 -29.96
CA GLY A 14 62.99 -23.23 -29.61
C GLY A 14 62.80 -23.24 -28.11
N MET A 15 62.03 -22.27 -27.65
CA MET A 15 61.37 -22.29 -26.33
C MET A 15 59.88 -22.32 -26.57
N ALA A 16 59.27 -23.41 -26.08
CA ALA A 16 57.85 -23.59 -26.08
C ALA A 16 57.18 -22.51 -25.22
N LEU A 17 56.34 -21.67 -25.83
CA LEU A 17 55.45 -20.78 -25.12
C LEU A 17 54.26 -21.59 -24.56
N SER A 18 54.32 -21.91 -23.28
CA SER A 18 53.17 -22.40 -22.54
C SER A 18 52.11 -21.31 -22.45
N GLY A 19 50.99 -21.52 -23.17
CA GLY A 19 49.85 -20.60 -23.15
C GLY A 19 49.20 -20.61 -21.78
N TYR A 20 49.29 -19.53 -21.02
CA TYR A 20 48.41 -19.23 -19.93
C TYR A 20 47.10 -18.70 -20.51
N ALA A 21 46.10 -19.58 -20.63
CA ALA A 21 44.73 -19.19 -20.85
C ALA A 21 44.24 -18.51 -19.58
N LEU A 22 44.13 -17.19 -19.59
CA LEU A 22 43.49 -16.40 -18.53
C LEU A 22 41.97 -16.65 -18.61
N ALA A 23 41.46 -17.62 -17.85
CA ALA A 23 40.04 -17.84 -17.69
C ALA A 23 39.46 -16.67 -16.87
N VAL A 24 38.90 -15.68 -17.56
CA VAL A 24 38.06 -14.65 -16.94
C VAL A 24 36.76 -15.33 -16.51
N ALA A 25 36.72 -15.76 -15.26
CA ALA A 25 35.47 -16.20 -14.63
C ALA A 25 34.57 -14.95 -14.47
N LEU A 26 33.65 -14.76 -15.41
CA LEU A 26 32.50 -13.87 -15.25
C LEU A 26 31.65 -14.39 -14.11
N PHE A 27 31.90 -13.89 -12.90
CA PHE A 27 30.93 -14.01 -11.82
C PHE A 27 29.69 -13.20 -12.25
N ALA A 28 28.73 -13.87 -12.87
CA ALA A 28 27.38 -13.36 -12.99
C ALA A 28 26.80 -13.32 -11.56
N PHE A 29 26.93 -12.18 -10.88
CA PHE A 29 26.11 -11.89 -9.74
C PHE A 29 24.67 -11.91 -10.25
N PRO A 30 23.76 -12.71 -9.63
CA PRO A 30 22.35 -12.56 -9.93
C PRO A 30 22.01 -11.10 -9.61
N LEU A 31 21.60 -10.35 -10.62
CA LEU A 31 20.91 -9.09 -10.42
C LEU A 31 19.58 -9.52 -9.79
N ASP A 32 19.47 -9.41 -8.47
CA ASP A 32 18.18 -9.43 -7.79
C ASP A 32 17.38 -8.25 -8.34
N ILE A 33 16.65 -8.51 -9.42
CA ILE A 33 15.62 -7.59 -9.89
C ILE A 33 14.58 -7.61 -8.78
N PRO A 34 14.38 -6.50 -8.06
CA PRO A 34 13.38 -6.50 -7.00
C PRO A 34 12.04 -6.90 -7.61
N GLU A 35 11.46 -7.97 -7.08
CA GLU A 35 10.14 -8.42 -7.48
C GLU A 35 9.18 -7.23 -7.37
N ALA A 36 8.45 -6.93 -8.45
CA ALA A 36 7.56 -5.78 -8.49
C ALA A 36 6.57 -5.90 -7.33
N LEU A 37 6.61 -4.94 -6.41
CA LEU A 37 5.70 -4.90 -5.28
C LEU A 37 4.27 -4.80 -5.82
N SER A 38 3.48 -5.84 -5.66
CA SER A 38 2.10 -5.87 -6.13
C SER A 38 1.23 -6.79 -5.29
N PHE A 39 0.04 -6.34 -4.99
CA PHE A 39 -1.01 -7.21 -4.49
C PHE A 39 -1.81 -7.80 -5.67
N SER A 40 -2.39 -8.97 -5.47
CA SER A 40 -3.20 -9.63 -6.50
C SER A 40 -4.63 -9.09 -6.53
N VAL A 41 -5.24 -9.10 -7.73
CA VAL A 41 -6.68 -8.86 -7.90
C VAL A 41 -7.25 -10.08 -8.62
N PRO A 42 -8.13 -10.88 -7.98
CA PRO A 42 -8.84 -10.63 -6.74
C PRO A 42 -8.01 -10.88 -5.47
N GLU A 43 -8.28 -10.09 -4.42
CA GLU A 43 -7.83 -10.28 -3.05
C GLU A 43 -9.03 -10.16 -2.12
N LYS A 44 -9.12 -11.01 -1.10
CA LYS A 44 -10.17 -10.90 -0.08
C LYS A 44 -9.65 -11.34 1.28
N LEU A 45 -9.60 -10.39 2.21
CA LEU A 45 -9.02 -10.54 3.54
C LEU A 45 -10.13 -10.45 4.59
N HIS A 46 -10.15 -11.39 5.54
CA HIS A 46 -11.11 -11.46 6.63
C HIS A 46 -10.41 -11.14 7.94
N TYR A 47 -11.02 -10.27 8.74
CA TYR A 47 -10.46 -9.81 10.01
C TYR A 47 -11.42 -10.02 11.17
N ASP A 48 -10.85 -10.41 12.29
CA ASP A 48 -11.50 -10.30 13.60
C ASP A 48 -11.27 -8.90 14.17
N LEU A 49 -12.36 -8.22 14.53
CA LEU A 49 -12.30 -6.94 15.22
C LEU A 49 -12.39 -7.17 16.71
N THR A 50 -11.40 -6.65 17.46
CA THR A 50 -11.37 -6.76 18.93
C THR A 50 -11.24 -5.38 19.56
N TRP A 51 -11.94 -5.17 20.66
CA TRP A 51 -11.81 -4.01 21.55
C TRP A 51 -11.48 -4.47 22.95
N ALA A 52 -10.40 -3.94 23.52
CA ALA A 52 -9.90 -4.35 24.84
C ALA A 52 -9.77 -5.89 25.01
N GLY A 53 -9.40 -6.60 23.91
CA GLY A 53 -9.24 -8.07 23.90
C GLY A 53 -10.52 -8.87 23.64
N ILE A 54 -11.69 -8.24 23.57
CA ILE A 54 -12.97 -8.91 23.32
C ILE A 54 -13.31 -8.78 21.83
N LYS A 55 -13.70 -9.88 21.18
CA LYS A 55 -14.20 -9.85 19.79
C LYS A 55 -15.51 -9.08 19.71
N THR A 56 -15.50 -7.97 19.01
CA THR A 56 -16.63 -7.04 18.87
C THR A 56 -17.25 -7.05 17.48
N GLY A 57 -16.55 -7.57 16.49
CA GLY A 57 -17.01 -7.55 15.11
C GLY A 57 -16.11 -8.32 14.17
N GLU A 58 -16.41 -8.18 12.90
CA GLU A 58 -15.64 -8.71 11.79
C GLU A 58 -15.52 -7.65 10.69
N ALA A 59 -14.41 -7.70 9.95
CA ALA A 59 -14.24 -6.86 8.77
C ALA A 59 -13.77 -7.68 7.57
N VAL A 60 -14.06 -7.16 6.39
CA VAL A 60 -13.58 -7.69 5.11
C VAL A 60 -12.94 -6.55 4.33
N LEU A 61 -11.73 -6.78 3.85
CA LEU A 61 -11.06 -5.93 2.89
C LEU A 61 -10.94 -6.70 1.57
N GLU A 62 -11.44 -6.14 0.48
CA GLU A 62 -11.54 -6.84 -0.79
C GLU A 62 -11.04 -5.94 -1.92
N ALA A 63 -10.21 -6.50 -2.82
CA ALA A 63 -9.88 -5.93 -4.11
C ALA A 63 -10.45 -6.86 -5.20
N LYS A 64 -11.27 -6.33 -6.10
CA LYS A 64 -11.89 -7.13 -7.16
C LYS A 64 -12.06 -6.39 -8.47
N LYS A 65 -12.17 -7.14 -9.57
CA LYS A 65 -12.59 -6.61 -10.86
C LYS A 65 -14.12 -6.35 -10.85
N ASN A 66 -14.53 -5.25 -11.46
CA ASN A 66 -15.94 -4.91 -11.67
C ASN A 66 -16.10 -4.35 -13.11
N GLY A 67 -16.32 -5.25 -14.06
CA GLY A 67 -16.26 -4.92 -15.49
C GLY A 67 -14.87 -4.38 -15.88
N ALA A 68 -14.84 -3.20 -16.48
CA ALA A 68 -13.61 -2.50 -16.86
C ALA A 68 -12.91 -1.78 -15.68
N SER A 69 -13.54 -1.77 -14.49
CA SER A 69 -13.04 -1.10 -13.30
C SER A 69 -12.47 -2.08 -12.29
N ILE A 70 -11.69 -1.55 -11.33
CA ILE A 70 -11.27 -2.26 -10.13
C ILE A 70 -11.96 -1.59 -8.93
N GLN A 71 -12.40 -2.40 -7.98
CA GLN A 71 -12.99 -1.91 -6.74
C GLN A 71 -12.20 -2.39 -5.54
N PHE A 72 -11.87 -1.46 -4.65
CA PHE A 72 -11.48 -1.74 -3.28
C PHE A 72 -12.70 -1.55 -2.38
N ILE A 73 -12.95 -2.51 -1.51
CA ILE A 73 -14.11 -2.52 -0.64
C ILE A 73 -13.65 -2.85 0.78
N SER A 74 -14.03 -2.01 1.73
CA SER A 74 -13.89 -2.28 3.16
C SER A 74 -15.28 -2.38 3.78
N LYS A 75 -15.56 -3.48 4.48
CA LYS A 75 -16.80 -3.69 5.22
C LYS A 75 -16.48 -4.03 6.66
N ALA A 76 -17.22 -3.48 7.62
CA ALA A 76 -17.10 -3.83 9.02
C ALA A 76 -18.48 -3.97 9.64
N ASN A 77 -18.68 -5.04 10.42
CA ASN A 77 -19.93 -5.32 11.11
C ASN A 77 -19.65 -5.71 12.56
N SER A 78 -20.48 -5.21 13.50
CA SER A 78 -20.45 -5.67 14.87
C SER A 78 -21.06 -7.07 15.00
N THR A 79 -20.58 -7.86 16.00
CA THR A 79 -21.22 -9.13 16.38
C THR A 79 -22.66 -8.90 16.83
N LYS A 80 -23.50 -9.95 16.80
CA LYS A 80 -24.90 -9.86 17.24
C LYS A 80 -25.01 -9.33 18.68
N LEU A 81 -24.13 -9.79 19.57
CA LEU A 81 -24.10 -9.36 20.97
C LEU A 81 -23.82 -7.87 21.12
N VAL A 82 -22.79 -7.37 20.43
CA VAL A 82 -22.41 -5.95 20.46
C VAL A 82 -23.48 -5.08 19.76
N SER A 83 -24.11 -5.60 18.71
CA SER A 83 -25.14 -4.88 17.94
C SER A 83 -26.37 -4.51 18.76
N VAL A 84 -26.63 -5.21 19.88
CA VAL A 84 -27.72 -4.86 20.81
C VAL A 84 -27.48 -3.49 21.45
N PHE A 85 -26.23 -3.15 21.74
CA PHE A 85 -25.84 -1.91 22.42
C PHE A 85 -25.23 -0.87 21.48
N HIS A 86 -24.45 -1.32 20.51
CA HIS A 86 -23.72 -0.46 19.57
C HIS A 86 -23.56 -1.15 18.21
N ARG A 87 -24.56 -1.02 17.36
CA ARG A 87 -24.54 -1.61 16.01
C ARG A 87 -23.56 -0.88 15.13
N VAL A 88 -22.65 -1.62 14.50
CA VAL A 88 -21.73 -1.13 13.45
C VAL A 88 -22.05 -1.84 12.14
N GLU A 89 -22.27 -1.07 11.09
CA GLU A 89 -22.45 -1.50 9.70
C GLU A 89 -21.78 -0.47 8.80
N ASP A 90 -20.52 -0.69 8.51
CA ASP A 90 -19.73 0.24 7.73
C ASP A 90 -19.38 -0.37 6.37
N ILE A 91 -19.50 0.44 5.33
CA ILE A 91 -19.05 0.09 3.99
C ILE A 91 -18.35 1.29 3.35
N VAL A 92 -17.16 1.03 2.83
CA VAL A 92 -16.34 1.98 2.07
C VAL A 92 -15.97 1.33 0.75
N VAL A 93 -16.16 2.05 -0.34
CA VAL A 93 -15.85 1.58 -1.69
C VAL A 93 -15.03 2.64 -2.42
N SER A 94 -13.88 2.24 -2.96
CA SER A 94 -13.11 3.03 -3.93
C SER A 94 -13.16 2.31 -5.28
N THR A 95 -13.47 3.05 -6.35
CA THR A 95 -13.54 2.52 -7.71
C THR A 95 -12.48 3.20 -8.57
N LEU A 96 -11.69 2.38 -9.27
CA LEU A 96 -10.58 2.81 -10.09
C LEU A 96 -10.84 2.47 -11.56
N LYS A 97 -10.48 3.39 -12.45
CA LYS A 97 -10.33 3.08 -13.89
C LYS A 97 -9.04 2.31 -14.07
N LYS A 98 -9.09 1.24 -14.87
CA LYS A 98 -7.90 0.42 -15.17
C LYS A 98 -6.85 1.18 -15.99
N GLU A 99 -7.29 2.13 -16.81
CA GLU A 99 -6.43 2.99 -17.60
C GLU A 99 -5.67 3.95 -16.67
N ASN A 100 -4.36 3.99 -16.79
CA ASN A 100 -3.46 4.89 -16.07
C ASN A 100 -2.72 5.77 -17.12
N PRO A 101 -3.43 6.73 -17.76
CA PRO A 101 -2.83 7.59 -18.77
C PRO A 101 -1.74 8.46 -18.13
N GLY A 102 -0.54 8.42 -18.69
CA GLY A 102 0.60 9.20 -18.22
C GLY A 102 1.37 8.60 -17.04
N GLY A 103 1.07 7.35 -16.61
CA GLY A 103 1.84 6.69 -15.55
C GLY A 103 1.75 7.39 -14.20
N LEU A 104 0.60 8.00 -13.87
CA LEU A 104 0.39 8.77 -12.63
C LEU A 104 0.76 8.02 -11.36
N TYR A 105 0.57 6.69 -11.39
CA TYR A 105 0.88 5.81 -10.28
C TYR A 105 1.67 4.60 -10.80
N ASP A 106 2.97 4.62 -10.62
CA ASP A 106 3.82 3.50 -11.01
C ASP A 106 3.40 2.22 -10.30
N ASN A 107 3.28 1.13 -11.06
CA ASN A 107 2.92 -0.21 -10.55
C ASN A 107 1.56 -0.30 -9.82
N PHE A 108 0.67 0.68 -9.97
CA PHE A 108 -0.65 0.62 -9.37
C PHE A 108 -1.72 0.17 -10.36
N VAL A 109 -2.76 -0.49 -9.85
CA VAL A 109 -3.77 -1.19 -10.65
C VAL A 109 -4.75 -0.28 -11.39
N GLY A 110 -4.69 1.04 -11.19
CA GLY A 110 -5.55 2.00 -11.87
C GLY A 110 -5.64 3.35 -11.17
N VAL A 111 -6.45 4.24 -11.73
CA VAL A 111 -6.66 5.62 -11.26
C VAL A 111 -7.98 5.71 -10.50
N PRO A 112 -7.99 6.10 -9.21
CA PRO A 112 -9.22 6.25 -8.44
C PRO A 112 -10.05 7.41 -8.99
N TYR A 113 -11.34 7.18 -9.22
CA TYR A 113 -12.25 8.21 -9.71
C TYR A 113 -13.53 8.34 -8.90
N HIS A 114 -13.89 7.34 -8.10
CA HIS A 114 -15.12 7.35 -7.34
C HIS A 114 -14.96 6.68 -5.98
N TYR A 115 -15.24 7.41 -4.92
CA TYR A 115 -15.13 6.98 -3.53
C TYR A 115 -16.47 7.17 -2.83
N LYS A 116 -16.97 6.13 -2.19
CA LYS A 116 -18.22 6.13 -1.44
C LYS A 116 -18.01 5.57 -0.04
N ILE A 117 -18.55 6.28 0.96
CA ILE A 117 -18.49 5.89 2.35
C ILE A 117 -19.89 5.94 2.97
N ARG A 118 -20.31 4.83 3.55
CA ARG A 118 -21.51 4.73 4.38
C ARG A 118 -21.14 4.11 5.71
N LEU A 119 -21.29 4.87 6.79
CA LEU A 119 -21.04 4.41 8.14
C LEU A 119 -22.32 4.47 8.97
N ARG A 120 -22.51 3.42 9.77
CA ARG A 120 -23.59 3.29 10.76
C ARG A 120 -23.02 2.76 12.07
N GLU A 121 -22.60 3.66 12.94
CA GLU A 121 -21.99 3.36 14.24
C GLU A 121 -22.91 3.86 15.38
N GLY A 122 -23.67 2.99 15.99
CA GLY A 122 -24.68 3.39 16.97
C GLY A 122 -25.67 4.43 16.41
N ARG A 123 -25.60 5.67 16.92
CA ARG A 123 -26.38 6.83 16.41
C ARG A 123 -25.67 7.63 15.32
N TYR A 124 -24.37 7.42 15.18
CA TYR A 124 -23.58 8.13 14.16
C TYR A 124 -23.90 7.61 12.76
N ARG A 125 -24.05 8.53 11.82
CA ARG A 125 -24.31 8.24 10.42
C ARG A 125 -23.39 9.07 9.53
N ARG A 126 -22.87 8.45 8.49
CA ARG A 126 -22.19 9.12 7.40
C ARG A 126 -22.63 8.47 6.08
N ASP A 127 -23.01 9.28 5.11
CA ASP A 127 -23.28 8.84 3.74
C ASP A 127 -22.72 9.91 2.80
N LYS A 128 -21.54 9.64 2.25
CA LYS A 128 -20.77 10.60 1.46
C LYS A 128 -20.22 9.93 0.21
N GLU A 129 -20.02 10.75 -0.79
CA GLU A 129 -19.47 10.36 -2.08
C GLU A 129 -18.49 11.41 -2.57
N VAL A 130 -17.40 10.99 -3.18
CA VAL A 130 -16.41 11.85 -3.81
C VAL A 130 -16.13 11.32 -5.21
N MET A 131 -16.27 12.19 -6.20
CA MET A 131 -15.81 11.92 -7.57
C MET A 131 -14.54 12.71 -7.82
N LEU A 132 -13.48 12.04 -8.28
CA LEU A 132 -12.18 12.62 -8.60
C LEU A 132 -12.05 12.71 -10.12
N ASP A 133 -11.95 13.92 -10.65
CA ASP A 133 -11.63 14.21 -12.03
C ASP A 133 -10.19 14.72 -12.11
N HIS A 134 -9.27 13.82 -12.44
CA HIS A 134 -7.84 14.13 -12.51
C HIS A 134 -7.51 15.04 -13.70
N THR A 135 -8.26 14.94 -14.79
CA THR A 135 -8.07 15.77 -15.97
C THR A 135 -8.49 17.23 -15.70
N ALA A 136 -9.65 17.41 -15.07
CA ALA A 136 -10.15 18.73 -14.69
C ALA A 136 -9.51 19.23 -13.38
N LYS A 137 -8.74 18.38 -12.67
CA LYS A 137 -8.15 18.67 -11.34
C LYS A 137 -9.20 19.10 -10.33
N LYS A 138 -10.34 18.42 -10.31
CA LYS A 138 -11.49 18.72 -9.47
C LYS A 138 -11.96 17.48 -8.70
N ALA A 139 -12.36 17.72 -7.45
CA ALA A 139 -13.10 16.73 -6.67
C ALA A 139 -14.52 17.26 -6.41
N THR A 140 -15.51 16.45 -6.73
CA THR A 140 -16.91 16.73 -6.38
C THR A 140 -17.26 15.93 -5.12
N TYR A 141 -17.51 16.62 -4.03
CA TYR A 141 -17.95 16.05 -2.77
C TYR A 141 -19.46 16.14 -2.62
N ILE A 142 -20.09 15.04 -2.23
CA ILE A 142 -21.53 14.95 -1.98
C ILE A 142 -21.76 14.35 -0.60
N ASN A 143 -22.57 15.01 0.23
CA ASN A 143 -23.07 14.47 1.49
C ASN A 143 -24.57 14.21 1.36
N HIS A 144 -24.95 12.94 1.29
CA HIS A 144 -26.34 12.53 1.09
C HIS A 144 -27.26 12.80 2.28
N LEU A 145 -26.70 12.95 3.50
CA LEU A 145 -27.50 13.20 4.69
C LEU A 145 -28.09 14.60 4.76
N ASN A 146 -27.36 15.61 4.25
CA ASN A 146 -27.80 17.00 4.25
C ASN A 146 -27.90 17.61 2.84
N ARG A 147 -27.78 16.77 1.78
CA ARG A 147 -27.85 17.17 0.37
C ARG A 147 -26.78 18.19 -0.04
N GLU A 148 -25.68 18.24 0.67
CA GLU A 148 -24.57 19.15 0.36
C GLU A 148 -23.80 18.62 -0.86
N LYS A 149 -23.51 19.53 -1.84
CA LYS A 149 -22.65 19.25 -2.98
C LYS A 149 -21.66 20.39 -3.14
N MET A 150 -20.36 20.09 -3.19
CA MET A 150 -19.28 21.06 -3.29
C MET A 150 -18.19 20.56 -4.22
N ASN A 151 -17.48 21.47 -4.89
CA ASN A 151 -16.32 21.19 -5.70
C ASN A 151 -15.07 21.75 -5.03
N PHE A 152 -13.96 21.02 -5.19
CA PHE A 152 -12.65 21.36 -4.63
C PHE A 152 -11.58 21.17 -5.69
N ASP A 153 -10.51 21.96 -5.59
CA ASP A 153 -9.32 21.74 -6.39
C ASP A 153 -8.50 20.57 -5.84
N ILE A 154 -8.01 19.75 -6.73
CA ILE A 154 -7.09 18.64 -6.42
C ILE A 154 -5.90 18.69 -7.39
N ASN A 155 -4.83 17.99 -7.05
CA ASN A 155 -3.74 17.70 -7.98
C ASN A 155 -3.98 16.41 -8.76
N GLU A 156 -3.12 16.13 -9.71
CA GLU A 156 -3.22 14.94 -10.57
C GLU A 156 -3.05 13.63 -9.79
N SER A 157 -2.28 13.66 -8.68
CA SER A 157 -1.96 12.51 -7.84
C SER A 157 -2.90 12.31 -6.64
N ALA A 158 -4.03 13.03 -6.59
CA ALA A 158 -4.98 12.92 -5.49
C ALA A 158 -5.66 11.54 -5.47
N MET A 159 -5.65 10.88 -4.32
CA MET A 159 -6.33 9.62 -4.07
C MET A 159 -7.40 9.78 -2.99
N ASP A 160 -8.37 8.87 -2.96
CA ASP A 160 -9.20 8.67 -1.79
C ASP A 160 -8.46 7.86 -0.70
N PRO A 161 -8.93 7.86 0.56
CA PRO A 161 -8.25 7.16 1.65
C PRO A 161 -8.08 5.65 1.45
N LEU A 162 -9.03 4.98 0.78
CA LEU A 162 -8.94 3.53 0.59
C LEU A 162 -7.99 3.16 -0.55
N SER A 163 -8.03 3.88 -1.67
CA SER A 163 -7.06 3.69 -2.75
C SER A 163 -5.65 4.07 -2.33
N SER A 164 -5.47 5.13 -1.52
CA SER A 164 -4.16 5.51 -1.00
C SER A 164 -3.56 4.42 -0.09
N PHE A 165 -4.38 3.73 0.72
CA PHE A 165 -3.93 2.60 1.53
C PHE A 165 -3.40 1.45 0.66
N TYR A 166 -4.12 1.08 -0.42
CA TYR A 166 -3.65 0.06 -1.36
C TYR A 166 -2.40 0.52 -2.12
N TYR A 167 -2.33 1.80 -2.50
CA TYR A 167 -1.15 2.35 -3.18
C TYR A 167 0.11 2.33 -2.31
N VAL A 168 0.01 2.64 -1.02
CA VAL A 168 1.14 2.56 -0.09
C VAL A 168 1.76 1.15 -0.07
N ARG A 169 0.97 0.09 -0.29
CA ARG A 169 1.47 -1.29 -0.35
C ARG A 169 2.40 -1.55 -1.55
N THR A 170 2.32 -0.73 -2.60
CA THR A 170 3.18 -0.84 -3.79
C THR A 170 4.44 0.02 -3.70
N LEU A 171 4.56 0.86 -2.68
CA LEU A 171 5.71 1.76 -2.52
C LEU A 171 6.90 1.05 -1.85
N PRO A 172 8.14 1.50 -2.11
CA PRO A 172 9.32 1.02 -1.41
C PRO A 172 9.27 1.45 0.07
N LEU A 173 9.03 0.49 0.98
CA LEU A 173 8.94 0.73 2.41
C LEU A 173 10.28 0.38 3.07
N GLU A 174 11.06 1.40 3.49
CA GLU A 174 12.33 1.26 4.15
C GLU A 174 12.25 1.75 5.59
N VAL A 175 12.68 0.94 6.54
CA VAL A 175 12.67 1.30 7.98
C VAL A 175 13.45 2.59 8.22
N GLY A 176 12.85 3.50 8.99
CA GLY A 176 13.40 4.81 9.30
C GLY A 176 13.11 5.89 8.24
N LYS A 177 12.48 5.53 7.11
CA LYS A 177 12.05 6.48 6.08
C LYS A 177 10.53 6.68 6.10
N SER A 178 10.08 7.75 5.44
CA SER A 178 8.67 8.03 5.19
C SER A 178 8.36 7.98 3.70
N VAL A 179 7.17 7.52 3.34
CA VAL A 179 6.59 7.69 2.01
C VAL A 179 5.42 8.67 2.08
N TYR A 180 5.08 9.29 0.96
CA TYR A 180 4.08 10.35 0.91
C TYR A 180 3.06 10.07 -0.18
N VAL A 181 1.78 10.32 0.12
CA VAL A 181 0.66 10.15 -0.81
C VAL A 181 -0.27 11.36 -0.70
N ASP A 182 -0.73 11.88 -1.85
CA ASP A 182 -1.71 12.95 -1.87
C ASP A 182 -3.12 12.36 -1.68
N VAL A 183 -3.79 12.77 -0.60
CA VAL A 183 -5.09 12.24 -0.22
C VAL A 183 -6.13 13.34 -0.15
N PHE A 184 -7.24 13.15 -0.85
CA PHE A 184 -8.42 13.98 -0.70
C PHE A 184 -9.42 13.30 0.23
N ASP A 185 -9.56 13.85 1.43
CA ASP A 185 -10.56 13.39 2.42
C ASP A 185 -11.19 14.57 3.14
N ASN A 186 -12.45 14.40 3.50
CA ASN A 186 -13.22 15.37 4.29
C ASN A 186 -13.08 16.81 3.78
N LYS A 187 -13.23 17.03 2.45
CA LYS A 187 -13.18 18.34 1.75
C LYS A 187 -11.80 19.00 1.73
N LYS A 188 -10.72 18.25 2.00
CA LYS A 188 -9.35 18.77 1.98
C LYS A 188 -8.43 17.84 1.21
N LEU A 189 -7.54 18.43 0.42
CA LEU A 189 -6.38 17.73 -0.14
C LEU A 189 -5.19 17.94 0.79
N TYR A 190 -4.49 16.88 1.14
CA TYR A 190 -3.29 16.94 1.97
C TYR A 190 -2.30 15.86 1.57
N LYS A 191 -1.03 16.13 1.81
CA LYS A 191 0.04 15.15 1.64
C LYS A 191 0.14 14.30 2.89
N ALA A 192 -0.36 13.07 2.82
CA ALA A 192 -0.26 12.11 3.90
C ALA A 192 1.17 11.56 3.99
N GLU A 193 1.77 11.63 5.16
CA GLU A 193 3.04 10.98 5.49
C GLU A 193 2.76 9.60 6.05
N VAL A 194 3.49 8.58 5.58
CA VAL A 194 3.46 7.23 6.13
C VAL A 194 4.86 6.87 6.60
N GLN A 195 5.06 6.83 7.89
CA GLN A 195 6.33 6.47 8.52
C GLN A 195 6.50 4.96 8.53
N VAL A 196 7.68 4.49 8.16
CA VAL A 196 8.06 3.07 8.23
C VAL A 196 8.92 2.89 9.50
N LEU A 197 8.36 2.19 10.50
CA LEU A 197 8.92 2.23 11.84
C LEU A 197 9.93 1.10 12.11
N LYS A 198 9.54 -0.15 11.85
CA LYS A 198 10.37 -1.33 12.18
C LYS A 198 9.87 -2.58 11.47
N ARG A 199 10.67 -3.65 11.53
CA ARG A 199 10.27 -5.02 11.22
C ARG A 199 10.07 -5.80 12.50
N GLU A 200 9.05 -6.64 12.53
CA GLU A 200 8.79 -7.57 13.63
C GLU A 200 7.90 -8.73 13.18
N VAL A 201 7.90 -9.79 13.95
CA VAL A 201 7.02 -10.95 13.73
C VAL A 201 5.67 -10.69 14.39
N VAL A 202 4.57 -10.98 13.68
CA VAL A 202 3.20 -10.86 14.18
C VAL A 202 2.48 -12.19 14.03
N GLU A 203 1.87 -12.64 15.12
CA GLU A 203 0.99 -13.82 15.15
C GLU A 203 -0.46 -13.39 14.99
N THR A 204 -1.19 -14.09 14.14
CA THR A 204 -2.61 -13.89 13.87
C THR A 204 -3.33 -15.23 13.77
N PRO A 205 -4.66 -15.29 13.79
CA PRO A 205 -5.40 -16.54 13.49
C PRO A 205 -5.10 -17.12 12.11
N ALA A 206 -4.68 -16.29 11.15
CA ALA A 206 -4.28 -16.73 9.80
C ALA A 206 -2.85 -17.28 9.72
N GLY A 207 -2.04 -17.13 10.78
CA GLY A 207 -0.65 -17.62 10.85
C GLY A 207 0.31 -16.60 11.43
N THR A 208 1.61 -16.94 11.34
CA THR A 208 2.73 -16.08 11.79
C THR A 208 3.39 -15.44 10.58
N PHE A 209 3.62 -14.14 10.64
CA PHE A 209 4.10 -13.33 9.52
C PHE A 209 5.31 -12.48 9.93
N ASN A 210 6.35 -12.46 9.08
CA ASN A 210 7.32 -11.38 9.11
C ASN A 210 6.66 -10.12 8.58
N THR A 211 6.77 -9.02 9.31
CA THR A 211 6.02 -7.80 8.99
C THR A 211 6.89 -6.56 9.01
N ILE A 212 6.42 -5.54 8.28
CA ILE A 212 6.90 -4.16 8.35
C ILE A 212 5.78 -3.30 8.95
N LEU A 213 6.10 -2.58 10.01
CA LEU A 213 5.17 -1.69 10.72
C LEU A 213 5.21 -0.31 10.09
N ILE A 214 4.05 0.18 9.67
CA ILE A 214 3.86 1.54 9.17
C ILE A 214 2.89 2.32 10.05
N LYS A 215 3.09 3.65 10.09
CA LYS A 215 2.24 4.59 10.82
C LYS A 215 1.86 5.75 9.90
N PRO A 216 0.63 5.79 9.36
CA PRO A 216 0.11 6.96 8.67
C PRO A 216 -0.03 8.14 9.63
N ILE A 217 0.53 9.29 9.26
CA ILE A 217 0.37 10.57 9.99
C ILE A 217 -0.77 11.33 9.36
N ILE A 218 -1.94 11.25 9.98
CA ILE A 218 -3.16 11.83 9.48
C ILE A 218 -3.28 13.27 10.00
N LYS A 219 -2.95 14.24 9.14
CA LYS A 219 -3.03 15.69 9.46
C LYS A 219 -4.43 16.28 9.26
N SER A 220 -5.44 15.46 8.88
CA SER A 220 -6.78 15.97 8.66
C SER A 220 -7.51 16.21 9.99
N GLU A 221 -8.22 17.32 10.10
CA GLU A 221 -9.12 17.64 11.22
C GLU A 221 -10.38 16.76 11.25
N GLY A 222 -10.38 15.66 10.47
CA GLY A 222 -11.46 14.68 10.35
C GLY A 222 -11.53 13.69 11.52
N ILE A 223 -12.26 12.61 11.30
CA ILE A 223 -12.60 11.55 12.26
C ILE A 223 -11.39 10.94 12.95
N PHE A 224 -10.24 10.92 12.27
CA PHE A 224 -9.01 10.33 12.79
C PHE A 224 -8.33 11.18 13.87
N HIS A 225 -8.51 12.48 13.88
CA HIS A 225 -7.92 13.35 14.90
C HIS A 225 -8.43 13.05 16.33
N LYS A 226 -9.61 12.47 16.43
CA LYS A 226 -10.21 12.03 17.72
C LYS A 226 -9.99 10.56 18.06
N LYS A 227 -9.51 9.74 17.09
CA LYS A 227 -9.40 8.27 17.26
C LYS A 227 -7.99 7.77 17.59
N GLY A 228 -6.98 8.66 17.70
CA GLY A 228 -5.60 8.29 18.05
C GLY A 228 -4.80 7.74 16.85
N ASP A 229 -3.56 7.32 17.15
CA ASP A 229 -2.62 6.80 16.16
C ASP A 229 -3.10 5.48 15.54
N LEU A 230 -2.98 5.37 14.23
CA LEU A 230 -3.18 4.12 13.49
C LEU A 230 -1.83 3.46 13.21
N TYR A 231 -1.71 2.19 13.54
CA TYR A 231 -0.55 1.35 13.25
C TYR A 231 -0.99 0.20 12.36
N ILE A 232 -0.21 -0.10 11.31
CA ILE A 232 -0.53 -1.13 10.34
C ILE A 232 0.69 -2.01 10.15
N TRP A 233 0.53 -3.32 10.30
CA TRP A 233 1.54 -4.34 10.01
C TRP A 233 1.24 -4.97 8.66
N LEU A 234 2.12 -4.76 7.71
CA LEU A 234 2.09 -5.37 6.38
C LEU A 234 3.07 -6.54 6.35
N THR A 235 2.79 -7.62 5.63
CA THR A 235 3.79 -8.67 5.39
C THR A 235 5.04 -8.07 4.74
N ASP A 236 6.23 -8.54 5.13
CA ASP A 236 7.51 -8.06 4.58
C ASP A 236 7.89 -8.89 3.34
N ASP A 237 6.98 -8.94 2.38
CA ASP A 237 7.09 -9.59 1.08
C ASP A 237 6.51 -8.68 -0.02
N SER A 238 6.50 -9.16 -1.27
CA SER A 238 5.97 -8.41 -2.41
C SER A 238 4.46 -8.12 -2.31
N LYS A 239 3.69 -8.94 -1.59
CA LYS A 239 2.23 -8.78 -1.48
C LYS A 239 1.82 -7.69 -0.48
N ARG A 240 2.65 -7.41 0.54
CA ARG A 240 2.35 -6.38 1.57
C ARG A 240 0.96 -6.53 2.18
N ILE A 241 0.59 -7.77 2.57
CA ILE A 241 -0.74 -8.07 3.12
C ILE A 241 -0.88 -7.40 4.49
N PRO A 242 -1.94 -6.61 4.75
CA PRO A 242 -2.19 -6.05 6.07
C PRO A 242 -2.68 -7.14 7.03
N VAL A 243 -1.81 -7.59 7.94
CA VAL A 243 -2.11 -8.70 8.87
C VAL A 243 -2.65 -8.21 10.21
N LEU A 244 -2.32 -6.98 10.60
CA LEU A 244 -2.81 -6.36 11.83
C LEU A 244 -2.95 -4.85 11.63
N LEU A 245 -4.10 -4.30 12.02
CA LEU A 245 -4.32 -2.87 12.16
C LEU A 245 -4.68 -2.60 13.63
N LYS A 246 -4.08 -1.57 14.23
CA LYS A 246 -4.35 -1.18 15.61
C LYS A 246 -4.51 0.34 15.71
N THR A 247 -5.60 0.78 16.30
CA THR A 247 -5.81 2.19 16.61
C THR A 247 -6.08 2.37 18.11
N LYS A 248 -5.50 3.41 18.70
CA LYS A 248 -5.86 3.84 20.04
C LYS A 248 -7.20 4.57 19.98
N VAL A 249 -8.07 4.29 20.93
CA VAL A 249 -9.33 5.01 21.14
C VAL A 249 -9.35 5.57 22.54
N SER A 250 -10.33 6.43 22.87
CA SER A 250 -10.42 7.08 24.20
C SER A 250 -10.33 6.08 25.36
N ILE A 251 -10.84 4.87 25.17
CA ILE A 251 -10.74 3.78 26.15
C ILE A 251 -10.20 2.53 25.45
N GLY A 252 -8.91 2.23 25.69
CA GLY A 252 -8.25 1.05 25.16
C GLY A 252 -7.77 1.17 23.71
N SER A 253 -7.87 0.09 22.96
CA SER A 253 -7.50 0.02 21.53
C SER A 253 -8.42 -0.90 20.77
N VAL A 254 -8.69 -0.57 19.51
CA VAL A 254 -9.35 -1.45 18.56
C VAL A 254 -8.27 -2.10 17.70
N LYS A 255 -8.38 -3.40 17.47
CA LYS A 255 -7.52 -4.17 16.56
C LYS A 255 -8.38 -4.84 15.50
N ALA A 256 -7.88 -4.86 14.27
CA ALA A 256 -8.34 -5.74 13.21
C ALA A 256 -7.20 -6.73 12.93
N THR A 257 -7.41 -8.00 13.23
CA THR A 257 -6.40 -9.07 13.12
C THR A 257 -6.80 -10.02 11.99
N LEU A 258 -5.90 -10.31 11.07
CA LEU A 258 -6.17 -11.20 9.92
C LEU A 258 -6.56 -12.59 10.43
N ALA A 259 -7.75 -13.03 10.06
CA ALA A 259 -8.30 -14.34 10.41
C ALA A 259 -8.25 -15.35 9.25
N GLY A 260 -8.02 -14.87 8.02
CA GLY A 260 -7.91 -15.69 6.81
C GLY A 260 -8.25 -14.89 5.56
N GLY A 261 -8.26 -15.58 4.41
CA GLY A 261 -8.61 -14.92 3.15
C GLY A 261 -8.01 -15.60 1.94
N GLN A 262 -8.23 -14.96 0.79
CA GLN A 262 -7.62 -15.30 -0.49
C GLN A 262 -6.68 -14.14 -0.87
N TYR A 263 -5.37 -14.43 -0.97
CA TYR A 263 -4.33 -13.42 -1.24
C TYR A 263 -3.07 -14.02 -1.85
#